data_b5c6cf03681d54029cbd6aa71c97df9c
#
_entry.id   b5c6cf03681d54029cbd6aa71c97df9c
#
_cell.length_a   1.000
_cell.length_b   1.000
_cell.length_c   1.000
_cell.angle_alpha   90.00
_cell.angle_beta   90.00
_cell.angle_gamma   90.00
#
_symmetry.space_group_name_H-M   'P 1'
#
loop_
_entity.id
_entity.type
_entity.pdbx_description
1 polymer ?
#
loop_
_entity_poly.entity_id
_entity_poly.type
_entity_poly.pdbx_seq_one_letter_code
_entity_poly.pdbx_strand_id
1 'polypeptide(L)'
;MSDWTMILTAAAFALVLGGELLHLRRIRRVRHLAFGPGGRAAAWVQVVPLLRAAGAAALAFGLSSLLLDVKPKAHRLVDKGPDEWKHLVLVLDVSPSMRLEDAGPDAAQSRTGRARDVLDSIFGRVAIGQYKISIIATYTGAMPVVVYTSDSEVVRNVLSDLPMHFAFKSGETRLFDGLEEAARIAAPWEPGSTTLIVASDGDTLPPTGMPKMPPAIGGVLVVGIGDPTKGSFINGRNSRQDVSALRQMALRLGGQYHDGNKRQVASEVLRTVTAGADREAALKLGRREYALLALVLGALLLALLPPLLRALGSPWAHRRTSWRGAPGELTRS
;
A
#
# COMPACT_ATOMS: atom_id res chain seq x y z
N MET A 1 17.26 3.66 12.23
CA MET A 1 18.38 2.73 11.96
C MET A 1 19.07 2.50 13.30
N SER A 2 19.32 1.25 13.67
CA SER A 2 20.08 1.02 14.91
C SER A 2 21.51 1.49 14.67
N ASP A 3 22.12 2.15 15.67
CA ASP A 3 23.51 2.63 15.57
C ASP A 3 24.48 1.50 15.24
N TRP A 4 24.15 0.28 15.66
CA TRP A 4 24.90 -0.94 15.37
C TRP A 4 24.94 -1.30 13.87
N THR A 5 23.86 -1.08 13.11
CA THR A 5 23.87 -1.36 11.65
C THR A 5 24.84 -0.44 10.93
N MET A 6 24.89 0.83 11.31
CA MET A 6 25.82 1.83 10.74
C MET A 6 27.28 1.47 11.10
N ILE A 7 27.53 1.12 12.36
CA ILE A 7 28.88 0.74 12.84
C ILE A 7 29.39 -0.49 12.10
N LEU A 8 28.58 -1.55 11.97
CA LEU A 8 28.95 -2.77 11.25
C LEU A 8 29.20 -2.51 9.77
N THR A 9 28.39 -1.70 9.12
CA THR A 9 28.57 -1.31 7.72
C THR A 9 29.86 -0.54 7.50
N ALA A 10 30.14 0.45 8.35
CA ALA A 10 31.35 1.27 8.28
C ALA A 10 32.61 0.41 8.59
N ALA A 11 32.53 -0.47 9.55
CA ALA A 11 33.62 -1.39 9.89
C ALA A 11 33.94 -2.35 8.74
N ALA A 12 32.92 -2.95 8.10
CA ALA A 12 33.10 -3.82 6.93
C ALA A 12 33.72 -3.06 5.76
N PHE A 13 33.27 -1.85 5.49
CA PHE A 13 33.85 -0.99 4.45
C PHE A 13 35.33 -0.69 4.74
N ALA A 14 35.65 -0.23 5.94
CA ALA A 14 37.01 0.15 6.32
C ALA A 14 37.97 -1.05 6.29
N LEU A 15 37.54 -2.22 6.78
CA LEU A 15 38.32 -3.43 6.81
C LEU A 15 38.68 -3.94 5.41
N VAL A 16 37.67 -4.02 4.53
CA VAL A 16 37.89 -4.47 3.14
C VAL A 16 38.73 -3.45 2.36
N LEU A 17 38.45 -2.15 2.49
CA LEU A 17 39.24 -1.11 1.82
C LEU A 17 40.70 -1.12 2.30
N GLY A 18 40.93 -1.25 3.60
CA GLY A 18 42.25 -1.35 4.18
C GLY A 18 43.01 -2.56 3.66
N GLY A 19 42.38 -3.73 3.62
CA GLY A 19 42.94 -4.97 3.06
C GLY A 19 43.32 -4.80 1.56
N GLU A 20 42.40 -4.20 0.76
CA GLU A 20 42.67 -3.97 -0.65
C GLU A 20 43.80 -2.96 -0.88
N LEU A 21 43.90 -1.91 -0.07
CA LEU A 21 44.99 -0.94 -0.17
C LEU A 21 46.35 -1.57 0.15
N LEU A 22 46.40 -2.45 1.15
CA LEU A 22 47.60 -3.22 1.48
C LEU A 22 47.96 -4.18 0.34
N HIS A 23 46.95 -4.83 -0.26
CA HIS A 23 47.14 -5.71 -1.41
C HIS A 23 47.68 -4.95 -2.63
N LEU A 24 47.12 -3.77 -2.92
CA LEU A 24 47.62 -2.90 -3.98
C LEU A 24 49.08 -2.47 -3.77
N ARG A 25 49.50 -2.19 -2.52
CA ARG A 25 50.88 -1.87 -2.21
C ARG A 25 51.81 -3.04 -2.53
N ARG A 26 51.38 -4.29 -2.24
CA ARG A 26 52.11 -5.49 -2.60
C ARG A 26 52.17 -5.73 -4.09
N ILE A 27 51.04 -5.61 -4.82
CA ILE A 27 50.98 -5.77 -6.29
C ILE A 27 51.86 -4.76 -6.98
N ARG A 28 51.96 -3.51 -6.52
CA ARG A 28 52.84 -2.49 -7.13
C ARG A 28 54.29 -2.92 -7.19
N ARG A 29 54.76 -3.75 -6.30
CA ARG A 29 56.15 -4.26 -6.29
C ARG A 29 56.38 -5.33 -7.37
N VAL A 30 55.33 -6.10 -7.74
CA VAL A 30 55.45 -7.19 -8.71
C VAL A 30 54.61 -6.97 -9.96
N ARG A 31 54.20 -5.70 -10.25
CA ARG A 31 53.29 -5.35 -11.33
C ARG A 31 53.75 -5.76 -12.72
N HIS A 32 55.08 -5.73 -12.98
CA HIS A 32 55.69 -6.13 -14.24
C HIS A 32 55.51 -7.63 -14.49
N LEU A 33 55.48 -8.47 -13.45
CA LEU A 33 55.20 -9.90 -13.55
C LEU A 33 53.73 -10.20 -13.80
N ALA A 34 52.87 -9.40 -13.23
CA ALA A 34 51.40 -9.58 -13.33
C ALA A 34 50.79 -9.01 -14.64
N PHE A 35 51.35 -7.89 -15.13
CA PHE A 35 50.75 -7.13 -16.26
C PHE A 35 51.66 -7.07 -17.49
N GLY A 36 52.76 -7.81 -17.52
CA GLY A 36 53.71 -7.86 -18.64
C GLY A 36 54.65 -6.66 -18.71
N PRO A 37 55.43 -6.53 -19.80
CA PRO A 37 56.52 -5.52 -19.92
C PRO A 37 56.05 -4.08 -19.77
N GLY A 38 54.79 -3.75 -20.11
CA GLY A 38 54.22 -2.42 -19.96
C GLY A 38 53.78 -2.08 -18.55
N GLY A 39 53.63 -3.07 -17.62
CA GLY A 39 53.32 -2.90 -16.22
C GLY A 39 52.03 -2.08 -15.91
N ARG A 40 51.11 -1.95 -16.89
CA ARG A 40 49.91 -1.13 -16.77
C ARG A 40 48.66 -1.97 -16.82
N ALA A 41 47.89 -1.92 -15.74
CA ALA A 41 46.49 -2.40 -15.72
C ALA A 41 45.59 -1.39 -16.45
N ALA A 42 44.41 -1.82 -16.87
CA ALA A 42 43.37 -0.93 -17.37
C ALA A 42 43.01 0.13 -16.31
N ALA A 43 42.72 1.37 -16.73
CA ALA A 43 42.50 2.49 -15.82
C ALA A 43 41.36 2.21 -14.78
N TRP A 44 40.31 1.52 -15.19
CA TRP A 44 39.18 1.19 -14.34
C TRP A 44 39.53 0.22 -13.19
N VAL A 45 40.63 -0.55 -13.32
CA VAL A 45 41.10 -1.46 -12.25
C VAL A 45 41.47 -0.71 -10.96
N GLN A 46 41.81 0.58 -11.09
CA GLN A 46 42.10 1.42 -9.91
C GLN A 46 40.88 1.64 -9.01
N VAL A 47 39.64 1.53 -9.54
CA VAL A 47 38.39 1.70 -8.80
C VAL A 47 37.93 0.40 -8.14
N VAL A 48 38.49 -0.75 -8.54
CA VAL A 48 38.09 -2.08 -8.04
C VAL A 48 38.14 -2.22 -6.52
N PRO A 49 39.17 -1.72 -5.82
CA PRO A 49 39.20 -1.78 -4.36
C PRO A 49 38.02 -1.07 -3.71
N LEU A 50 37.64 0.08 -4.26
CA LEU A 50 36.47 0.84 -3.78
C LEU A 50 35.17 0.08 -4.05
N LEU A 51 35.03 -0.53 -5.23
CA LEU A 51 33.85 -1.34 -5.59
C LEU A 51 33.72 -2.57 -4.70
N ARG A 52 34.82 -3.25 -4.37
CA ARG A 52 34.81 -4.38 -3.42
C ARG A 52 34.41 -3.95 -2.01
N ALA A 53 34.97 -2.84 -1.53
CA ALA A 53 34.61 -2.29 -0.24
C ALA A 53 33.13 -1.87 -0.18
N ALA A 54 32.62 -1.24 -1.22
CA ALA A 54 31.21 -0.88 -1.34
C ALA A 54 30.29 -2.10 -1.39
N GLY A 55 30.66 -3.15 -2.15
CA GLY A 55 29.93 -4.42 -2.18
C GLY A 55 29.86 -5.12 -0.83
N ALA A 56 31.00 -5.18 -0.12
CA ALA A 56 31.05 -5.73 1.24
C ALA A 56 30.22 -4.90 2.24
N ALA A 57 30.27 -3.59 2.16
CA ALA A 57 29.47 -2.71 2.98
C ALA A 57 27.96 -2.88 2.71
N ALA A 58 27.56 -3.02 1.44
CA ALA A 58 26.16 -3.28 1.07
C ALA A 58 25.68 -4.64 1.62
N LEU A 59 26.50 -5.69 1.57
CA LEU A 59 26.19 -6.97 2.20
C LEU A 59 26.08 -6.85 3.72
N ALA A 60 27.03 -6.18 4.38
CA ALA A 60 27.01 -5.97 5.82
C ALA A 60 25.78 -5.16 6.26
N PHE A 61 25.41 -4.12 5.52
CA PHE A 61 24.21 -3.32 5.76
C PHE A 61 22.95 -4.18 5.61
N GLY A 62 22.81 -4.90 4.50
CA GLY A 62 21.64 -5.73 4.25
C GLY A 62 21.49 -6.83 5.31
N LEU A 63 22.58 -7.55 5.63
CA LEU A 63 22.56 -8.63 6.61
C LEU A 63 22.29 -8.12 8.02
N SER A 64 22.98 -7.06 8.45
CA SER A 64 22.77 -6.47 9.78
C SER A 64 21.36 -5.89 9.94
N SER A 65 20.82 -5.25 8.91
CA SER A 65 19.44 -4.75 8.92
C SER A 65 18.43 -5.89 9.05
N LEU A 66 18.64 -7.01 8.34
CA LEU A 66 17.75 -8.17 8.45
C LEU A 66 17.87 -8.91 9.78
N LEU A 67 19.06 -8.99 10.37
CA LEU A 67 19.28 -9.72 11.63
C LEU A 67 18.91 -8.88 12.87
N LEU A 68 19.25 -7.60 12.88
CA LEU A 68 19.05 -6.74 14.04
C LEU A 68 17.65 -6.09 14.08
N ASP A 69 17.02 -5.85 12.91
CA ASP A 69 15.68 -5.29 12.81
C ASP A 69 14.57 -6.36 12.72
N VAL A 70 14.90 -7.65 12.80
CA VAL A 70 13.91 -8.72 12.94
C VAL A 70 13.31 -8.66 14.34
N LYS A 71 12.29 -7.82 14.50
CA LYS A 71 11.34 -8.04 15.59
C LYS A 71 10.59 -9.33 15.25
N PRO A 72 10.63 -10.37 16.11
CA PRO A 72 9.81 -11.55 15.88
C PRO A 72 8.38 -11.10 15.74
N LYS A 73 7.69 -11.56 14.67
CA LYS A 73 6.23 -11.43 14.53
C LYS A 73 5.57 -12.35 15.56
N ALA A 74 5.79 -12.08 16.84
CA ALA A 74 4.82 -12.49 17.83
C ALA A 74 3.52 -11.76 17.47
N HIS A 75 2.38 -12.43 17.55
CA HIS A 75 1.03 -11.84 17.52
C HIS A 75 0.85 -10.87 18.72
N ARG A 76 1.71 -9.89 18.83
CA ARG A 76 1.40 -8.69 19.56
C ARG A 76 0.51 -7.89 18.62
N LEU A 77 -0.64 -7.51 19.11
CA LEU A 77 -1.32 -6.30 18.65
C LEU A 77 -0.24 -5.23 18.58
N VAL A 78 0.35 -5.09 17.40
CA VAL A 78 1.46 -4.17 17.16
C VAL A 78 0.84 -2.82 17.41
N ASP A 79 1.36 -2.13 18.40
CA ASP A 79 1.11 -0.71 18.57
C ASP A 79 1.70 -0.02 17.32
N LYS A 80 0.89 -0.08 16.24
CA LYS A 80 1.18 0.63 14.99
C LYS A 80 1.09 2.10 15.36
N GLY A 81 2.09 2.86 15.00
CA GLY A 81 2.00 4.32 15.10
C GLY A 81 0.71 4.79 14.42
N PRO A 82 0.16 5.94 14.80
CA PRO A 82 -1.09 6.47 14.23
C PRO A 82 -1.06 6.51 12.70
N ASP A 83 0.10 6.64 12.08
CA ASP A 83 0.31 6.75 10.63
C ASP A 83 0.39 5.39 9.89
N GLU A 84 0.40 4.27 10.61
CA GLU A 84 0.49 2.92 10.00
C GLU A 84 -0.87 2.21 9.87
N TRP A 85 -1.95 2.82 10.35
CA TRP A 85 -3.28 2.25 10.30
C TRP A 85 -4.00 2.59 9.00
N LYS A 86 -4.68 1.60 8.45
CA LYS A 86 -5.70 1.84 7.44
C LYS A 86 -6.98 2.27 8.12
N HIS A 87 -7.73 3.15 7.48
CA HIS A 87 -8.97 3.67 8.02
C HIS A 87 -10.16 3.22 7.17
N LEU A 88 -11.23 2.86 7.85
CA LEU A 88 -12.52 2.56 7.23
C LEU A 88 -13.56 3.50 7.82
N VAL A 89 -14.11 4.38 7.01
CA VAL A 89 -15.15 5.30 7.42
C VAL A 89 -16.47 4.86 6.80
N LEU A 90 -17.46 4.60 7.65
CA LEU A 90 -18.82 4.22 7.26
C LEU A 90 -19.74 5.42 7.45
N VAL A 91 -20.42 5.84 6.39
CA VAL A 91 -21.49 6.83 6.43
C VAL A 91 -22.79 6.10 6.19
N LEU A 92 -23.63 6.06 7.20
CA LEU A 92 -24.86 5.29 7.21
C LEU A 92 -26.06 6.24 7.23
N ASP A 93 -26.91 6.10 6.25
CA ASP A 93 -28.23 6.73 6.26
C ASP A 93 -29.13 6.02 7.27
N VAL A 94 -29.65 6.77 8.23
CA VAL A 94 -30.56 6.28 9.26
C VAL A 94 -31.92 7.00 9.20
N SER A 95 -32.21 7.60 8.07
CA SER A 95 -33.50 8.25 7.81
C SER A 95 -34.66 7.27 7.90
N PRO A 96 -35.89 7.75 8.11
CA PRO A 96 -37.07 6.88 8.21
C PRO A 96 -37.26 5.93 7.04
N SER A 97 -36.86 6.34 5.81
CA SER A 97 -36.96 5.50 4.61
C SER A 97 -36.11 4.22 4.71
N MET A 98 -35.04 4.23 5.49
CA MET A 98 -34.19 3.05 5.72
C MET A 98 -34.88 1.96 6.55
N ARG A 99 -36.05 2.22 7.12
CA ARG A 99 -36.88 1.22 7.82
C ARG A 99 -37.87 0.49 6.92
N LEU A 100 -38.02 0.93 5.66
CA LEU A 100 -38.88 0.26 4.69
C LEU A 100 -38.41 -1.16 4.43
N GLU A 101 -39.37 -2.10 4.34
CA GLU A 101 -39.11 -3.52 4.09
C GLU A 101 -39.24 -3.85 2.60
N ASP A 102 -38.37 -3.26 1.80
CA ASP A 102 -38.35 -3.39 0.33
C ASP A 102 -36.95 -3.68 -0.21
N ALA A 103 -36.02 -4.07 0.65
CA ALA A 103 -34.65 -4.33 0.31
C ALA A 103 -34.30 -5.84 0.31
N GLY A 104 -33.13 -6.17 -0.22
CA GLY A 104 -32.64 -7.53 -0.33
C GLY A 104 -33.10 -8.26 -1.58
N PRO A 105 -32.62 -9.48 -1.81
CA PRO A 105 -32.92 -10.26 -3.02
C PRO A 105 -34.43 -10.53 -3.22
N ASP A 106 -35.15 -10.72 -2.12
CA ASP A 106 -36.57 -11.05 -2.09
C ASP A 106 -37.45 -9.83 -1.81
N ALA A 107 -36.86 -8.63 -1.70
CA ALA A 107 -37.54 -7.38 -1.33
C ALA A 107 -38.43 -7.50 -0.08
N ALA A 108 -37.95 -8.24 0.91
CA ALA A 108 -38.66 -8.55 2.16
C ALA A 108 -37.84 -8.21 3.42
N GLN A 109 -36.76 -7.47 3.26
CA GLN A 109 -35.85 -7.09 4.33
C GLN A 109 -35.86 -5.56 4.51
N SER A 110 -35.69 -5.09 5.75
CA SER A 110 -35.53 -3.65 5.96
C SER A 110 -34.25 -3.15 5.28
N ARG A 111 -34.29 -1.91 4.77
CA ARG A 111 -33.12 -1.30 4.14
C ARG A 111 -31.93 -1.24 5.12
N THR A 112 -32.18 -0.89 6.39
CA THR A 112 -31.14 -0.92 7.44
C THR A 112 -30.60 -2.34 7.65
N GLY A 113 -31.45 -3.36 7.73
CA GLY A 113 -31.04 -4.75 7.85
C GLY A 113 -30.18 -5.19 6.66
N ARG A 114 -30.57 -4.78 5.45
CA ARG A 114 -29.80 -5.07 4.25
C ARG A 114 -28.44 -4.37 4.23
N ALA A 115 -28.39 -3.10 4.66
CA ALA A 115 -27.14 -2.36 4.82
C ALA A 115 -26.16 -3.12 5.73
N ARG A 116 -26.66 -3.57 6.90
CA ARG A 116 -25.89 -4.37 7.84
C ARG A 116 -25.34 -5.64 7.20
N ASP A 117 -26.17 -6.44 6.52
CA ASP A 117 -25.74 -7.70 5.90
C ASP A 117 -24.64 -7.48 4.84
N VAL A 118 -24.75 -6.40 4.04
CA VAL A 118 -23.71 -6.04 3.07
C VAL A 118 -22.42 -5.66 3.77
N LEU A 119 -22.48 -4.86 4.83
CA LEU A 119 -21.31 -4.45 5.60
C LEU A 119 -20.66 -5.63 6.33
N ASP A 120 -21.43 -6.52 6.95
CA ASP A 120 -20.92 -7.73 7.59
C ASP A 120 -20.20 -8.63 6.58
N SER A 121 -20.75 -8.76 5.36
CA SER A 121 -20.09 -9.47 4.28
C SER A 121 -18.76 -8.81 3.86
N ILE A 122 -18.66 -7.48 3.89
CA ILE A 122 -17.40 -6.76 3.63
C ILE A 122 -16.42 -7.05 4.77
N PHE A 123 -16.85 -6.93 6.01
CA PHE A 123 -15.99 -7.17 7.18
C PHE A 123 -15.45 -8.60 7.26
N GLY A 124 -16.23 -9.59 6.83
CA GLY A 124 -15.76 -10.98 6.75
C GLY A 124 -14.69 -11.24 5.70
N ARG A 125 -14.52 -10.34 4.71
CA ARG A 125 -13.59 -10.50 3.58
C ARG A 125 -12.41 -9.55 3.61
N VAL A 126 -12.49 -8.49 4.39
CA VAL A 126 -11.41 -7.53 4.62
C VAL A 126 -10.67 -7.91 5.90
N ALA A 127 -9.34 -7.79 5.91
CA ALA A 127 -8.53 -8.02 7.14
C ALA A 127 -8.78 -6.90 8.16
N ILE A 128 -9.96 -6.92 8.78
CA ILE A 128 -10.50 -5.82 9.59
C ILE A 128 -9.57 -5.42 10.74
N GLY A 129 -8.80 -6.36 11.29
CA GLY A 129 -7.80 -6.09 12.33
C GLY A 129 -6.64 -5.18 11.91
N GLN A 130 -6.59 -4.79 10.63
CA GLN A 130 -5.63 -3.80 10.11
C GLN A 130 -6.24 -2.41 9.97
N TYR A 131 -7.54 -2.26 10.25
CA TYR A 131 -8.27 -1.02 10.08
C TYR A 131 -8.67 -0.39 11.40
N LYS A 132 -8.67 0.93 11.44
CA LYS A 132 -9.42 1.72 12.41
C LYS A 132 -10.73 2.14 11.76
N ILE A 133 -11.83 1.83 12.44
CA ILE A 133 -13.17 1.99 11.90
C ILE A 133 -13.84 3.17 12.58
N SER A 134 -14.49 4.01 11.78
CA SER A 134 -15.35 5.08 12.24
C SER A 134 -16.73 4.94 11.60
N ILE A 135 -17.79 5.13 12.38
CA ILE A 135 -19.18 5.06 11.94
C ILE A 135 -19.83 6.42 12.14
N ILE A 136 -20.41 6.95 11.08
CA ILE A 136 -21.15 8.21 11.07
C ILE A 136 -22.58 7.89 10.68
N ALA A 137 -23.54 8.19 11.55
CA ALA A 137 -24.95 8.14 11.23
C ALA A 137 -25.38 9.48 10.63
N THR A 138 -26.22 9.43 9.60
CA THR A 138 -26.75 10.62 8.93
C THR A 138 -28.26 10.57 8.79
N TYR A 139 -28.91 11.68 9.10
CA TYR A 139 -30.31 11.93 8.80
C TYR A 139 -30.49 13.44 8.62
N THR A 140 -31.00 14.18 9.59
CA THR A 140 -31.15 15.65 9.55
C THR A 140 -29.85 16.40 9.83
N GLY A 141 -28.76 15.70 9.93
CA GLY A 141 -27.40 16.13 10.16
C GLY A 141 -26.49 14.91 10.21
N ALA A 142 -25.28 15.07 10.68
CA ALA A 142 -24.32 13.99 10.86
C ALA A 142 -23.94 13.82 12.33
N MET A 143 -23.76 12.57 12.77
CA MET A 143 -23.31 12.24 14.11
C MET A 143 -22.30 11.10 14.05
N PRO A 144 -21.06 11.30 14.48
CA PRO A 144 -20.13 10.20 14.67
C PRO A 144 -20.60 9.34 15.86
N VAL A 145 -20.87 8.07 15.59
CA VAL A 145 -21.33 7.10 16.57
C VAL A 145 -20.15 6.36 17.19
N VAL A 146 -19.18 6.01 16.34
CA VAL A 146 -17.92 5.39 16.74
C VAL A 146 -16.81 6.07 16.00
N VAL A 147 -15.73 6.39 16.69
CA VAL A 147 -14.56 7.01 16.07
C VAL A 147 -13.32 6.22 16.45
N TYR A 148 -12.57 5.80 15.42
CA TYR A 148 -11.22 5.23 15.57
C TYR A 148 -11.15 3.95 16.39
N THR A 149 -12.12 3.04 16.26
CA THR A 149 -12.08 1.72 16.91
C THR A 149 -11.37 0.67 16.05
N SER A 150 -10.69 -0.27 16.68
CA SER A 150 -10.19 -1.51 16.04
C SER A 150 -11.02 -2.74 16.45
N ASP A 151 -12.03 -2.54 17.30
CA ASP A 151 -12.88 -3.60 17.80
C ASP A 151 -14.04 -3.87 16.85
N SER A 152 -13.99 -5.01 16.16
CA SER A 152 -15.03 -5.44 15.23
C SER A 152 -16.35 -5.78 15.92
N GLU A 153 -16.33 -6.19 17.18
CA GLU A 153 -17.54 -6.51 17.92
C GLU A 153 -18.33 -5.25 18.27
N VAL A 154 -17.61 -4.17 18.66
CA VAL A 154 -18.25 -2.85 18.87
C VAL A 154 -18.93 -2.39 17.57
N VAL A 155 -18.27 -2.55 16.43
CA VAL A 155 -18.84 -2.15 15.13
C VAL A 155 -20.09 -2.96 14.81
N ARG A 156 -20.05 -4.28 14.98
CA ARG A 156 -21.22 -5.16 14.74
C ARG A 156 -22.38 -4.84 15.67
N ASN A 157 -22.12 -4.66 16.95
CA ASN A 157 -23.15 -4.33 17.93
C ASN A 157 -23.81 -2.98 17.61
N VAL A 158 -23.03 -1.97 17.20
CA VAL A 158 -23.57 -0.67 16.77
C VAL A 158 -24.46 -0.83 15.55
N LEU A 159 -24.07 -1.63 14.57
CA LEU A 159 -24.86 -1.86 13.36
C LEU A 159 -26.11 -2.70 13.61
N SER A 160 -26.10 -3.60 14.60
CA SER A 160 -27.21 -4.52 14.92
C SER A 160 -28.24 -3.91 15.85
N ASP A 161 -27.79 -3.33 16.94
CA ASP A 161 -28.61 -3.09 18.12
C ASP A 161 -28.84 -1.60 18.40
N LEU A 162 -28.01 -0.70 17.85
CA LEU A 162 -28.14 0.71 18.17
C LEU A 162 -29.20 1.39 17.27
N PRO A 163 -30.32 1.86 17.82
CA PRO A 163 -31.35 2.56 17.05
C PRO A 163 -30.94 4.01 16.80
N MET A 164 -29.93 4.22 15.96
CA MET A 164 -29.27 5.51 15.68
C MET A 164 -30.22 6.61 15.22
N HIS A 165 -31.37 6.23 14.66
CA HIS A 165 -32.37 7.22 14.17
C HIS A 165 -33.00 8.05 15.29
N PHE A 166 -33.04 7.57 16.52
CA PHE A 166 -33.59 8.34 17.66
C PHE A 166 -32.70 9.52 18.07
N ALA A 167 -31.45 9.54 17.63
CA ALA A 167 -30.54 10.64 17.92
C ALA A 167 -30.85 11.91 17.09
N PHE A 168 -31.72 11.78 16.07
CA PHE A 168 -32.02 12.87 15.15
C PHE A 168 -33.46 13.36 15.31
N LYS A 169 -33.65 14.66 15.07
CA LYS A 169 -34.98 15.26 14.96
C LYS A 169 -35.59 14.91 13.59
N SER A 170 -36.91 14.94 13.48
CA SER A 170 -37.60 14.76 12.21
C SER A 170 -37.26 15.91 11.24
N GLY A 171 -37.00 15.59 9.98
CA GLY A 171 -36.68 16.59 8.96
C GLY A 171 -36.31 15.95 7.63
N GLU A 172 -35.61 16.68 6.78
CA GLU A 172 -35.09 16.18 5.49
C GLU A 172 -33.74 15.49 5.69
N THR A 173 -33.48 14.45 4.89
CA THR A 173 -32.22 13.72 4.93
C THR A 173 -31.08 14.57 4.36
N ARG A 174 -29.98 14.67 5.09
CA ARG A 174 -28.82 15.49 4.75
C ARG A 174 -27.58 14.60 4.67
N LEU A 175 -27.53 13.71 3.67
CA LEU A 175 -26.45 12.75 3.51
C LEU A 175 -25.08 13.44 3.32
N PHE A 176 -25.07 14.63 2.71
CA PHE A 176 -23.81 15.36 2.51
C PHE A 176 -23.19 15.87 3.80
N ASP A 177 -23.95 16.10 4.86
CA ASP A 177 -23.40 16.41 6.19
C ASP A 177 -22.55 15.24 6.70
N GLY A 178 -22.98 13.97 6.44
CA GLY A 178 -22.20 12.79 6.76
C GLY A 178 -20.92 12.67 5.96
N LEU A 179 -20.94 13.05 4.68
CA LEU A 179 -19.73 13.12 3.86
C LEU A 179 -18.78 14.20 4.36
N GLU A 180 -19.30 15.36 4.77
CA GLU A 180 -18.51 16.46 5.33
C GLU A 180 -17.84 16.03 6.65
N GLU A 181 -18.61 15.36 7.52
CA GLU A 181 -18.07 14.81 8.76
C GLU A 181 -16.99 13.73 8.50
N ALA A 182 -17.21 12.84 7.51
CA ALA A 182 -16.22 11.86 7.09
C ALA A 182 -14.93 12.54 6.59
N ALA A 183 -15.08 13.60 5.80
CA ALA A 183 -13.96 14.39 5.32
C ALA A 183 -13.20 15.06 6.48
N ARG A 184 -13.91 15.61 7.46
CA ARG A 184 -13.33 16.23 8.67
C ARG A 184 -12.54 15.23 9.51
N ILE A 185 -13.08 14.02 9.71
CA ILE A 185 -12.40 12.95 10.47
C ILE A 185 -11.16 12.46 9.72
N ALA A 186 -11.24 12.31 8.40
CA ALA A 186 -10.15 11.79 7.58
C ALA A 186 -9.05 12.82 7.28
N ALA A 187 -9.33 14.12 7.40
CA ALA A 187 -8.40 15.19 7.03
C ALA A 187 -6.98 15.07 7.60
N PRO A 188 -6.76 14.66 8.87
CA PRO A 188 -5.42 14.56 9.46
C PRO A 188 -4.67 13.28 9.06
N TRP A 189 -5.30 12.33 8.35
CA TRP A 189 -4.69 11.04 8.05
C TRP A 189 -3.84 11.07 6.79
N GLU A 190 -2.96 10.08 6.64
CA GLU A 190 -2.09 9.97 5.45
C GLU A 190 -2.90 9.84 4.15
N PRO A 191 -2.42 10.45 3.04
CA PRO A 191 -3.05 10.31 1.74
C PRO A 191 -3.27 8.84 1.36
N GLY A 192 -4.44 8.52 0.81
CA GLY A 192 -4.79 7.16 0.38
C GLY A 192 -5.05 6.16 1.50
N SER A 193 -4.89 6.52 2.79
CA SER A 193 -5.02 5.57 3.91
C SER A 193 -6.47 5.17 4.25
N THR A 194 -7.47 5.87 3.69
CA THR A 194 -8.86 5.76 4.09
C THR A 194 -9.74 5.20 2.99
N THR A 195 -10.54 4.20 3.33
CA THR A 195 -11.66 3.71 2.52
C THR A 195 -12.96 4.27 3.08
N LEU A 196 -13.75 4.95 2.25
CA LEU A 196 -15.07 5.47 2.59
C LEU A 196 -16.15 4.56 2.03
N ILE A 197 -17.08 4.10 2.87
CA ILE A 197 -18.28 3.35 2.46
C ILE A 197 -19.50 4.15 2.85
N VAL A 198 -20.38 4.39 1.88
CA VAL A 198 -21.65 5.10 2.07
C VAL A 198 -22.79 4.15 1.79
N ALA A 199 -23.73 4.01 2.71
CA ALA A 199 -24.92 3.18 2.54
C ALA A 199 -26.18 4.06 2.68
N SER A 200 -26.98 4.19 1.58
CA SER A 200 -28.19 5.01 1.51
C SER A 200 -29.10 4.54 0.39
N ASP A 201 -30.36 4.96 0.42
CA ASP A 201 -31.29 4.83 -0.71
C ASP A 201 -31.19 6.00 -1.71
N GLY A 202 -30.59 7.11 -1.30
CA GLY A 202 -30.33 8.25 -2.17
C GLY A 202 -31.56 9.05 -2.58
N ASP A 203 -32.71 8.86 -1.94
CA ASP A 203 -34.01 9.44 -2.37
C ASP A 203 -34.10 10.97 -2.20
N THR A 204 -33.20 11.56 -1.40
CA THR A 204 -33.19 13.00 -1.09
C THR A 204 -31.83 13.66 -1.33
N LEU A 205 -31.04 13.13 -2.27
CA LEU A 205 -29.72 13.69 -2.56
C LEU A 205 -29.83 15.05 -3.29
N PRO A 206 -29.26 16.14 -2.77
CA PRO A 206 -29.25 17.40 -3.48
C PRO A 206 -28.32 17.33 -4.71
N PRO A 207 -28.68 18.03 -5.81
CA PRO A 207 -27.86 18.00 -7.04
C PRO A 207 -26.55 18.74 -6.93
N THR A 208 -26.40 19.60 -5.92
CA THR A 208 -25.21 20.43 -5.66
C THR A 208 -24.81 20.39 -4.20
N GLY A 209 -23.63 20.92 -3.86
CA GLY A 209 -23.20 21.03 -2.47
C GLY A 209 -22.42 19.82 -1.94
N MET A 210 -22.00 18.90 -2.82
CA MET A 210 -21.15 17.77 -2.39
C MET A 210 -19.81 18.27 -1.85
N PRO A 211 -19.38 17.84 -0.64
CA PRO A 211 -18.12 18.24 -0.06
C PRO A 211 -16.93 17.66 -0.84
N LYS A 212 -15.80 18.38 -0.81
CA LYS A 212 -14.53 17.87 -1.34
C LYS A 212 -13.93 16.89 -0.36
N MET A 213 -13.53 15.74 -0.87
CA MET A 213 -12.83 14.74 -0.05
C MET A 213 -11.36 15.09 0.12
N PRO A 214 -10.80 14.90 1.33
CA PRO A 214 -9.37 15.06 1.57
C PRO A 214 -8.56 13.97 0.85
N PRO A 215 -7.27 14.23 0.57
CA PRO A 215 -6.40 13.23 -0.08
C PRO A 215 -6.28 11.92 0.69
N ALA A 216 -6.59 11.92 1.99
CA ALA A 216 -6.60 10.71 2.81
C ALA A 216 -7.59 9.65 2.32
N ILE A 217 -8.69 10.06 1.66
CA ILE A 217 -9.67 9.13 1.11
C ILE A 217 -9.19 8.63 -0.25
N GLY A 218 -8.64 7.41 -0.26
CA GLY A 218 -8.10 6.76 -1.45
C GLY A 218 -9.07 5.82 -2.17
N GLY A 219 -10.15 5.40 -1.50
CA GLY A 219 -11.17 4.54 -2.08
C GLY A 219 -12.57 4.87 -1.58
N VAL A 220 -13.57 4.85 -2.48
CA VAL A 220 -14.95 5.13 -2.13
C VAL A 220 -15.87 4.05 -2.69
N LEU A 221 -16.75 3.52 -1.85
CA LEU A 221 -17.81 2.59 -2.22
C LEU A 221 -19.16 3.16 -1.80
N VAL A 222 -20.05 3.34 -2.75
CA VAL A 222 -21.44 3.74 -2.51
C VAL A 222 -22.34 2.54 -2.68
N VAL A 223 -23.01 2.14 -1.62
CA VAL A 223 -23.94 0.99 -1.58
C VAL A 223 -25.37 1.54 -1.61
N GLY A 224 -26.06 1.28 -2.70
CA GLY A 224 -27.47 1.66 -2.86
C GLY A 224 -28.39 0.55 -2.33
N ILE A 225 -29.39 0.93 -1.52
CA ILE A 225 -30.28 0.01 -0.83
C ILE A 225 -31.73 0.47 -0.98
N GLY A 226 -32.66 -0.47 -1.15
CA GLY A 226 -34.08 -0.21 -1.38
C GLY A 226 -34.52 -0.52 -2.81
N ASP A 227 -35.83 -0.68 -3.05
CA ASP A 227 -36.35 -0.99 -4.39
C ASP A 227 -36.21 0.22 -5.34
N PRO A 228 -35.51 0.08 -6.48
CA PRO A 228 -35.38 1.17 -7.44
C PRO A 228 -36.60 1.35 -8.33
N THR A 229 -37.54 0.38 -8.32
CA THR A 229 -38.72 0.38 -9.23
C THR A 229 -39.99 0.70 -8.50
N LYS A 230 -40.21 0.13 -7.34
CA LYS A 230 -41.40 0.35 -6.51
C LYS A 230 -41.05 1.35 -5.43
N GLY A 231 -41.87 2.42 -5.35
CA GLY A 231 -41.80 3.32 -4.21
C GLY A 231 -42.68 2.82 -3.07
N SER A 232 -42.21 2.99 -1.84
CA SER A 232 -42.98 2.72 -0.63
C SER A 232 -43.33 4.02 0.08
N PHE A 233 -44.59 4.11 0.56
CA PHE A 233 -45.08 5.36 1.18
C PHE A 233 -44.65 5.43 2.66
N ILE A 234 -43.90 6.50 3.01
CA ILE A 234 -43.49 6.76 4.38
C ILE A 234 -43.49 8.25 4.68
N ASN A 235 -44.02 8.65 5.84
CA ASN A 235 -44.06 10.03 6.31
C ASN A 235 -44.64 11.03 5.27
N GLY A 236 -45.67 10.61 4.53
CA GLY A 236 -46.31 11.46 3.53
C GLY A 236 -45.59 11.59 2.20
N ARG A 237 -44.51 10.83 1.99
CA ARG A 237 -43.71 10.82 0.75
C ARG A 237 -43.58 9.41 0.21
N ASN A 238 -43.45 9.29 -1.09
CA ASN A 238 -43.08 8.01 -1.73
C ASN A 238 -41.55 7.91 -1.82
N SER A 239 -40.96 7.01 -1.03
CA SER A 239 -39.54 6.77 -1.01
C SER A 239 -39.17 5.61 -1.93
N ARG A 240 -38.22 5.85 -2.81
CA ARG A 240 -37.67 4.88 -3.75
C ARG A 240 -36.16 5.07 -3.83
N GLN A 241 -35.42 3.98 -4.01
CA GLN A 241 -33.99 4.12 -4.26
C GLN A 241 -33.70 4.94 -5.53
N ASP A 242 -32.90 5.99 -5.40
CA ASP A 242 -32.41 6.75 -6.57
C ASP A 242 -31.02 6.26 -6.98
N VAL A 243 -31.01 5.23 -7.84
CA VAL A 243 -29.79 4.64 -8.41
C VAL A 243 -28.97 5.67 -9.18
N SER A 244 -29.65 6.63 -9.85
CA SER A 244 -28.98 7.64 -10.69
C SER A 244 -28.20 8.62 -9.84
N ALA A 245 -28.83 9.12 -8.78
CA ALA A 245 -28.19 10.04 -7.83
C ALA A 245 -27.02 9.38 -7.11
N LEU A 246 -27.18 8.12 -6.65
CA LEU A 246 -26.09 7.36 -5.99
C LEU A 246 -24.93 7.07 -6.93
N ARG A 247 -25.18 6.73 -8.20
CA ARG A 247 -24.11 6.54 -9.20
C ARG A 247 -23.37 7.83 -9.48
N GLN A 248 -24.09 8.94 -9.63
CA GLN A 248 -23.46 10.25 -9.81
C GLN A 248 -22.60 10.63 -8.59
N MET A 249 -23.09 10.38 -7.39
CA MET A 249 -22.34 10.60 -6.17
C MET A 249 -21.04 9.76 -6.16
N ALA A 250 -21.13 8.47 -6.47
CA ALA A 250 -19.97 7.59 -6.54
C ALA A 250 -18.92 8.10 -7.55
N LEU A 251 -19.37 8.50 -8.76
CA LEU A 251 -18.47 9.04 -9.78
C LEU A 251 -17.81 10.35 -9.36
N ARG A 252 -18.56 11.28 -8.77
CA ARG A 252 -18.01 12.56 -8.28
C ARG A 252 -17.02 12.39 -7.13
N LEU A 253 -17.20 11.35 -6.30
CA LEU A 253 -16.27 10.98 -5.22
C LEU A 253 -15.08 10.15 -5.72
N GLY A 254 -14.98 9.86 -7.03
CA GLY A 254 -13.93 9.00 -7.59
C GLY A 254 -14.05 7.54 -7.17
N GLY A 255 -15.23 7.09 -6.78
CA GLY A 255 -15.50 5.76 -6.25
C GLY A 255 -16.36 4.88 -7.16
N GLN A 256 -16.85 3.79 -6.58
CA GLN A 256 -17.68 2.81 -7.25
C GLN A 256 -19.08 2.74 -6.60
N TYR A 257 -20.11 2.53 -7.42
CA TYR A 257 -21.45 2.23 -6.96
C TYR A 257 -21.70 0.72 -6.95
N HIS A 258 -22.35 0.24 -5.91
CA HIS A 258 -22.81 -1.15 -5.79
C HIS A 258 -24.32 -1.21 -5.45
N ASP A 259 -25.04 -2.06 -6.19
CA ASP A 259 -26.44 -2.39 -5.87
C ASP A 259 -26.47 -3.41 -4.73
N GLY A 260 -26.73 -2.91 -3.51
CA GLY A 260 -26.75 -3.73 -2.31
C GLY A 260 -27.90 -4.72 -2.23
N ASN A 261 -28.98 -4.56 -3.01
CA ASN A 261 -30.16 -5.43 -2.94
C ASN A 261 -29.90 -6.81 -3.51
N LYS A 262 -29.19 -6.89 -4.65
CA LYS A 262 -29.13 -8.11 -5.47
C LYS A 262 -28.03 -9.07 -5.04
N ARG A 263 -26.84 -8.55 -4.75
CA ARG A 263 -25.64 -9.36 -4.51
C ARG A 263 -24.78 -8.77 -3.41
N GLN A 264 -23.91 -9.60 -2.87
CA GLN A 264 -22.79 -9.13 -2.06
C GLN A 264 -21.78 -8.39 -2.96
N VAL A 265 -21.06 -7.44 -2.38
CA VAL A 265 -20.01 -6.69 -3.09
C VAL A 265 -18.99 -7.67 -3.65
N ALA A 266 -18.68 -7.59 -4.94
CA ALA A 266 -17.67 -8.47 -5.55
C ALA A 266 -16.30 -8.26 -4.90
N SER A 267 -15.55 -9.35 -4.71
CA SER A 267 -14.21 -9.26 -4.08
C SER A 267 -13.23 -8.41 -4.89
N GLU A 268 -13.46 -8.28 -6.19
CA GLU A 268 -12.66 -7.42 -7.07
C GLU A 268 -12.92 -5.94 -6.82
N VAL A 269 -14.19 -5.57 -6.62
CA VAL A 269 -14.59 -4.21 -6.21
C VAL A 269 -13.98 -3.86 -4.85
N LEU A 270 -14.08 -4.76 -3.88
CA LEU A 270 -13.47 -4.55 -2.56
C LEU A 270 -11.96 -4.35 -2.68
N ARG A 271 -11.26 -5.20 -3.44
CA ARG A 271 -9.82 -5.04 -3.68
C ARG A 271 -9.50 -3.70 -4.33
N THR A 272 -10.28 -3.26 -5.32
CA THR A 272 -10.03 -1.99 -6.00
C THR A 272 -10.23 -0.80 -5.05
N VAL A 273 -11.29 -0.83 -4.24
CA VAL A 273 -11.64 0.24 -3.29
C VAL A 273 -10.64 0.28 -2.13
N THR A 274 -10.18 -0.88 -1.64
CA THR A 274 -9.17 -0.96 -0.57
C THR A 274 -7.74 -0.81 -1.08
N ALA A 275 -7.48 -1.03 -2.37
CA ALA A 275 -6.15 -0.89 -3.00
C ALA A 275 -5.65 0.56 -3.04
N GLY A 276 -6.53 1.56 -2.93
CA GLY A 276 -6.12 2.95 -2.73
C GLY A 276 -5.21 3.08 -1.51
N ALA A 277 -5.59 2.44 -0.41
CA ALA A 277 -4.79 2.36 0.81
C ALA A 277 -3.53 1.46 0.67
N ASP A 278 -3.48 0.55 -0.30
CA ASP A 278 -2.36 -0.36 -0.52
C ASP A 278 -1.34 0.18 -1.53
N ARG A 279 -1.75 1.03 -2.49
CA ARG A 279 -0.88 1.53 -3.56
C ARG A 279 0.23 2.45 -3.05
N GLU A 280 -0.06 3.34 -2.13
CA GLU A 280 0.99 4.21 -1.57
C GLU A 280 1.89 3.45 -0.59
N ALA A 281 1.35 2.49 0.16
CA ALA A 281 2.15 1.59 0.99
C ALA A 281 3.10 0.71 0.15
N ALA A 282 2.69 0.28 -1.05
CA ALA A 282 3.52 -0.49 -1.97
C ALA A 282 4.61 0.36 -2.68
N LEU A 283 4.42 1.67 -2.79
CA LEU A 283 5.44 2.59 -3.34
C LEU A 283 6.46 3.02 -2.29
N LYS A 284 6.16 2.95 -1.00
CA LYS A 284 7.12 3.14 0.09
C LYS A 284 7.85 1.82 0.32
N LEU A 285 8.99 1.62 -0.38
CA LEU A 285 9.90 0.51 -0.09
C LEU A 285 10.22 0.51 1.42
N GLY A 286 9.84 -0.55 2.11
CA GLY A 286 10.15 -0.71 3.52
C GLY A 286 11.64 -0.94 3.76
N ARG A 287 12.08 -0.81 4.99
CA ARG A 287 13.50 -1.05 5.38
C ARG A 287 13.98 -2.44 4.98
N ARG A 288 13.09 -3.43 5.00
CA ARG A 288 13.39 -4.80 4.60
C ARG A 288 13.70 -4.91 3.11
N GLU A 289 12.94 -4.21 2.27
CA GLU A 289 13.15 -4.18 0.81
C GLU A 289 14.48 -3.50 0.48
N TYR A 290 14.81 -2.38 1.13
CA TYR A 290 16.12 -1.75 0.99
C TYR A 290 17.27 -2.66 1.43
N ALA A 291 17.10 -3.42 2.53
CA ALA A 291 18.09 -4.37 3.00
C ALA A 291 18.29 -5.52 2.00
N LEU A 292 17.21 -6.05 1.43
CA LEU A 292 17.27 -7.08 0.39
C LEU A 292 17.91 -6.58 -0.90
N LEU A 293 17.56 -5.35 -1.35
CA LEU A 293 18.20 -4.72 -2.50
C LEU A 293 19.69 -4.52 -2.29
N ALA A 294 20.09 -4.06 -1.11
CA ALA A 294 21.51 -3.91 -0.76
C ALA A 294 22.25 -5.23 -0.79
N LEU A 295 21.65 -6.32 -0.29
CA LEU A 295 22.22 -7.67 -0.35
C LEU A 295 22.41 -8.13 -1.79
N VAL A 296 21.38 -8.01 -2.62
CA VAL A 296 21.43 -8.45 -4.03
C VAL A 296 22.47 -7.64 -4.80
N LEU A 297 22.47 -6.32 -4.67
CA LEU A 297 23.43 -5.44 -5.37
C LEU A 297 24.86 -5.67 -4.89
N GLY A 298 25.05 -5.83 -3.56
CA GLY A 298 26.37 -6.13 -3.00
C GLY A 298 26.91 -7.47 -3.47
N ALA A 299 26.08 -8.53 -3.47
CA ALA A 299 26.45 -9.85 -3.95
C ALA A 299 26.76 -9.85 -5.44
N LEU A 300 25.92 -9.21 -6.25
CA LEU A 300 26.11 -9.09 -7.70
C LEU A 300 27.40 -8.35 -8.03
N LEU A 301 27.67 -7.24 -7.35
CA LEU A 301 28.88 -6.47 -7.54
C LEU A 301 30.12 -7.31 -7.24
N LEU A 302 30.15 -8.03 -6.12
CA LEU A 302 31.28 -8.86 -5.78
C LEU A 302 31.45 -10.08 -6.70
N ALA A 303 30.35 -10.68 -7.16
CA ALA A 303 30.37 -11.84 -8.05
C ALA A 303 30.83 -11.49 -9.47
N LEU A 304 30.47 -10.30 -9.98
CA LEU A 304 30.82 -9.87 -11.33
C LEU A 304 32.24 -9.29 -11.45
N LEU A 305 32.81 -8.77 -10.37
CA LEU A 305 34.15 -8.19 -10.41
C LEU A 305 35.26 -9.15 -10.87
N PRO A 306 35.36 -10.41 -10.38
CA PRO A 306 36.42 -11.34 -10.83
C PRO A 306 36.37 -11.66 -12.33
N PRO A 307 35.21 -12.05 -12.93
CA PRO A 307 35.16 -12.30 -14.38
C PRO A 307 35.42 -11.03 -15.21
N LEU A 308 34.95 -9.85 -14.78
CA LEU A 308 35.25 -8.59 -15.44
C LEU A 308 36.74 -8.25 -15.38
N LEU A 309 37.39 -8.46 -14.25
CA LEU A 309 38.84 -8.28 -14.14
C LEU A 309 39.61 -9.22 -15.06
N ARG A 310 39.16 -10.48 -15.18
CA ARG A 310 39.77 -11.47 -16.05
C ARG A 310 39.60 -11.10 -17.52
N ALA A 311 38.43 -10.59 -17.92
CA ALA A 311 38.12 -10.27 -19.30
C ALA A 311 38.74 -8.92 -19.76
N LEU A 312 38.65 -7.89 -18.88
CA LEU A 312 38.92 -6.49 -19.26
C LEU A 312 40.03 -5.83 -18.40
N GLY A 313 40.60 -6.56 -17.44
CA GLY A 313 41.57 -6.00 -16.48
C GLY A 313 42.98 -5.76 -17.04
N SER A 314 43.35 -6.43 -18.14
CA SER A 314 44.66 -6.28 -18.77
C SER A 314 44.55 -6.20 -20.27
N PRO A 315 45.21 -5.20 -20.94
CA PRO A 315 45.26 -5.12 -22.38
C PRO A 315 46.08 -6.28 -23.01
N TRP A 316 46.79 -7.06 -22.22
CA TRP A 316 47.63 -8.17 -22.69
C TRP A 316 46.82 -9.42 -23.06
N ALA A 317 45.64 -9.59 -22.47
CA ALA A 317 44.77 -10.75 -22.73
C ALA A 317 44.25 -10.74 -24.20
N HIS A 318 44.04 -9.57 -24.79
CA HIS A 318 43.59 -9.44 -26.19
C HIS A 318 44.69 -9.70 -27.24
N ARG A 319 45.96 -9.62 -26.90
CA ARG A 319 47.05 -9.89 -27.88
C ARG A 319 47.36 -11.39 -28.04
N ARG A 320 46.94 -12.25 -27.15
CA ARG A 320 47.18 -13.71 -27.27
C ARG A 320 46.35 -14.40 -28.34
N THR A 321 45.29 -13.79 -28.82
CA THR A 321 44.41 -14.38 -29.84
C THR A 321 44.90 -14.06 -31.28
N SER A 322 45.81 -13.10 -31.48
CA SER A 322 46.30 -12.71 -32.81
C SER A 322 47.56 -13.46 -33.27
N TRP A 323 48.11 -14.35 -32.43
CA TRP A 323 49.34 -15.12 -32.80
C TRP A 323 49.05 -16.57 -33.25
N ARG A 324 47.82 -16.89 -33.69
CA ARG A 324 47.56 -18.12 -34.43
C ARG A 324 47.39 -17.79 -35.90
N GLY A 325 48.53 -17.90 -36.65
CA GLY A 325 48.47 -17.88 -38.09
C GLY A 325 49.62 -17.15 -38.78
N ALA A 326 50.83 -17.62 -38.67
CA ALA A 326 51.81 -17.48 -39.72
C ALA A 326 52.16 -18.88 -40.19
N PRO A 327 51.72 -19.34 -41.37
CA PRO A 327 52.22 -20.57 -41.98
C PRO A 327 53.67 -20.31 -42.43
N GLY A 328 54.60 -21.15 -41.90
CA GLY A 328 55.98 -21.15 -42.38
C GLY A 328 56.02 -21.52 -43.86
N GLU A 329 56.44 -20.61 -44.69
CA GLU A 329 56.98 -20.93 -46.02
C GLU A 329 58.34 -21.60 -45.84
N LEU A 330 58.35 -22.92 -45.96
CA LEU A 330 59.55 -23.69 -46.26
C LEU A 330 59.78 -23.59 -47.79
N THR A 331 60.61 -22.65 -48.25
CA THR A 331 61.22 -22.73 -49.56
C THR A 331 62.45 -23.63 -49.49
N ARG A 332 62.38 -24.72 -50.23
CA ARG A 332 63.48 -25.57 -50.64
C ARG A 332 64.27 -24.84 -51.72
N SER A 333 65.55 -24.84 -51.65
CA SER A 333 66.52 -25.08 -52.74
C SER A 333 67.82 -25.55 -52.12
#